data_cfa53b8ed7c07fdf61c15748bfc9316f
#
_entry.id   cfa53b8ed7c07fdf61c15748bfc9316f
#
_cell.length_a   1.000
_cell.length_b   1.000
_cell.length_c   1.000
_cell.angle_alpha   90.00
_cell.angle_beta   90.00
_cell.angle_gamma   90.00
#
_symmetry.space_group_name_H-M   'P 1'
#
loop_
_entity.id
_entity.type
_entity.pdbx_description
1 polymer ?
#
loop_
_entity_poly.entity_id
_entity_poly.type
_entity_poly.pdbx_seq_one_letter_code
_entity_poly.pdbx_strand_id
1 'polypeptide(L)'
;EVDAVIAGLVSGRVLEPLDQDSFRFRHELLREVAEELSPPTLRRHLHSRIADALVSTPGNPDWPLIARHHERAERYSEAASAYGAAAANARQRGALGEALTYLTHAVSQAENCPSGGERDRLEIALRLGRAFLAQAAEGVASQNAAADFERCLALCSSDLADDDLFSTVMSLYPYYTMRADLDRAERLVRSVRAQLTGPRECFLPINEFGLGMLAWYRGEFGYAHEKLEVAANTLTEACSRDLEAMLFMPNDATAGLYTHLALARYIDGDLVGVAAELDRAERRCAEIPFPKGAFSLAYVRQMEILIRAEAGQLQRAAEAAVELTTLGEQHGFDSWALVGKAQHATVGALSALADNANPATLQPHIAMLTAFVEAWRSMNAISLVTFYDAILARLLIASGELPEARERLRIGLELAERTRMHFYDAELLRLRAHTTDDIGARREDLEAAWELARRQDAPIFQLRAATDLFALDGAPAQHAVSGALNGFSEGSSWPEVAPARAMLE
;
A
#
# COMPACT_ATOMS: atom_id res chain seq x y z
N GLU A 1 -32.36 49.21 20.32
CA GLU A 1 -31.10 49.36 21.12
C GLU A 1 -29.87 48.91 20.29
N VAL A 2 -29.92 47.75 19.60
CA VAL A 2 -28.84 47.25 18.75
C VAL A 2 -28.54 48.20 17.60
N ASP A 3 -29.57 48.70 16.91
CA ASP A 3 -29.40 49.63 15.78
C ASP A 3 -28.73 50.94 16.17
N ALA A 4 -29.03 51.46 17.37
CA ALA A 4 -28.39 52.65 17.87
C ALA A 4 -26.87 52.43 18.16
N VAL A 5 -26.52 51.24 18.65
CA VAL A 5 -25.10 50.87 18.88
C VAL A 5 -24.39 50.71 17.54
N ILE A 6 -25.00 50.02 16.57
CA ILE A 6 -24.43 49.87 15.21
C ILE A 6 -24.22 51.24 14.57
N ALA A 7 -25.23 52.12 14.62
CA ALA A 7 -25.11 53.51 14.08
C ALA A 7 -23.97 54.28 14.75
N GLY A 8 -23.78 54.14 16.06
CA GLY A 8 -22.66 54.72 16.81
C GLY A 8 -21.29 54.17 16.35
N LEU A 9 -21.20 52.84 16.11
CA LEU A 9 -19.95 52.21 15.62
C LEU A 9 -19.62 52.60 14.17
N VAL A 10 -20.65 52.79 13.33
CA VAL A 10 -20.47 53.28 11.94
C VAL A 10 -20.03 54.77 11.95
N SER A 11 -20.69 55.62 12.74
CA SER A 11 -20.30 57.02 12.87
C SER A 11 -18.90 57.19 13.45
N GLY A 12 -18.51 56.33 14.40
CA GLY A 12 -17.19 56.26 15.00
C GLY A 12 -16.14 55.61 14.09
N ARG A 13 -16.50 55.23 12.85
CA ARG A 13 -15.59 54.59 11.87
C ARG A 13 -14.98 53.27 12.34
N VAL A 14 -15.64 52.56 13.24
CA VAL A 14 -15.26 51.20 13.67
C VAL A 14 -15.80 50.16 12.72
N LEU A 15 -17.08 50.34 12.31
CA LEU A 15 -17.76 49.51 11.32
C LEU A 15 -18.01 50.30 10.03
N GLU A 16 -18.04 49.62 8.90
CA GLU A 16 -18.53 50.13 7.63
C GLU A 16 -19.65 49.22 7.10
N PRO A 17 -20.75 49.78 6.59
CA PRO A 17 -21.85 49.02 6.06
C PRO A 17 -21.42 48.37 4.73
N LEU A 18 -21.81 47.13 4.52
CA LEU A 18 -21.66 46.38 3.25
C LEU A 18 -22.98 46.38 2.49
N ASP A 19 -24.11 46.16 3.21
CA ASP A 19 -25.49 46.23 2.71
C ASP A 19 -26.46 46.66 3.84
N GLN A 20 -27.77 46.42 3.67
CA GLN A 20 -28.77 46.89 4.64
C GLN A 20 -28.64 46.27 6.03
N ASP A 21 -28.14 45.03 6.10
CA ASP A 21 -28.07 44.25 7.35
C ASP A 21 -26.67 43.70 7.65
N SER A 22 -25.66 44.02 6.81
CA SER A 22 -24.29 43.51 7.00
C SER A 22 -23.27 44.63 7.17
N PHE A 23 -22.35 44.40 8.11
CA PHE A 23 -21.32 45.31 8.47
C PHE A 23 -19.99 44.59 8.58
N ARG A 24 -18.88 45.30 8.27
CA ARG A 24 -17.53 44.78 8.54
C ARG A 24 -16.75 45.75 9.42
N PHE A 25 -15.79 45.22 10.14
CA PHE A 25 -14.81 46.07 10.81
C PHE A 25 -13.95 46.79 9.78
N ARG A 26 -13.77 48.07 9.95
CA ARG A 26 -12.94 48.91 9.03
C ARG A 26 -11.47 48.51 9.05
N HIS A 27 -11.00 48.04 10.20
CA HIS A 27 -9.64 47.56 10.40
C HIS A 27 -9.68 46.24 11.14
N GLU A 28 -8.92 45.26 10.67
CA GLU A 28 -8.85 43.93 11.28
C GLU A 28 -8.42 43.97 12.73
N LEU A 29 -7.45 44.87 13.04
CA LEU A 29 -7.00 45.08 14.42
C LEU A 29 -8.13 45.48 15.39
N LEU A 30 -9.13 46.25 14.93
CA LEU A 30 -10.28 46.61 15.77
C LEU A 30 -11.16 45.38 16.06
N ARG A 31 -11.30 44.49 15.10
CA ARG A 31 -11.99 43.23 15.30
C ARG A 31 -11.25 42.35 16.31
N GLU A 32 -9.92 42.22 16.16
CA GLU A 32 -9.10 41.42 17.08
C GLU A 32 -9.15 41.99 18.52
N VAL A 33 -9.01 43.29 18.68
CA VAL A 33 -9.10 43.95 20.00
C VAL A 33 -10.49 43.77 20.61
N ALA A 34 -11.56 43.91 19.83
CA ALA A 34 -12.93 43.69 20.30
C ALA A 34 -13.16 42.24 20.74
N GLU A 35 -12.57 41.30 20.02
CA GLU A 35 -12.62 39.87 20.37
C GLU A 35 -11.82 39.61 21.67
N GLU A 36 -10.60 40.14 21.79
CA GLU A 36 -9.77 39.95 22.99
C GLU A 36 -10.37 40.60 24.26
N LEU A 37 -10.97 41.77 24.14
CA LEU A 37 -11.61 42.48 25.25
C LEU A 37 -12.92 41.83 25.68
N SER A 38 -13.52 40.97 24.86
CA SER A 38 -14.77 40.31 25.20
C SER A 38 -14.54 39.24 26.28
N PRO A 39 -15.41 39.13 27.30
CA PRO A 39 -15.33 38.05 28.28
C PRO A 39 -15.32 36.69 27.64
N PRO A 40 -14.54 35.69 28.13
CA PRO A 40 -14.42 34.36 27.51
C PRO A 40 -15.78 33.66 27.32
N THR A 41 -16.70 33.81 28.26
CA THR A 41 -18.05 33.28 28.18
C THR A 41 -18.88 33.88 27.05
N LEU A 42 -18.77 35.18 26.83
CA LEU A 42 -19.42 35.88 25.74
C LEU A 42 -18.85 35.46 24.38
N ARG A 43 -17.51 35.38 24.27
CA ARG A 43 -16.85 34.91 23.06
C ARG A 43 -17.32 33.52 22.66
N ARG A 44 -17.30 32.58 23.61
CA ARG A 44 -17.82 31.20 23.36
C ARG A 44 -19.26 31.20 22.88
N HIS A 45 -20.13 31.98 23.53
CA HIS A 45 -21.52 32.08 23.15
C HIS A 45 -21.71 32.67 21.73
N LEU A 46 -20.95 33.73 21.38
CA LEU A 46 -21.02 34.34 20.06
C LEU A 46 -20.52 33.37 18.97
N HIS A 47 -19.37 32.70 19.20
CA HIS A 47 -18.86 31.71 18.25
C HIS A 47 -19.84 30.54 18.07
N SER A 48 -20.47 30.05 19.14
CA SER A 48 -21.50 29.01 19.03
C SER A 48 -22.66 29.47 18.13
N ARG A 49 -23.20 30.68 18.35
CA ARG A 49 -24.27 31.22 17.51
C ARG A 49 -23.88 31.43 16.05
N ILE A 50 -22.65 31.85 15.78
CA ILE A 50 -22.14 32.01 14.41
C ILE A 50 -22.05 30.64 13.73
N ALA A 51 -21.51 29.64 14.42
CA ALA A 51 -21.43 28.30 13.89
C ALA A 51 -22.82 27.74 13.54
N ASP A 52 -23.78 27.86 14.44
CA ASP A 52 -25.16 27.40 14.25
C ASP A 52 -25.83 28.12 13.06
N ALA A 53 -25.60 29.43 12.92
CA ALA A 53 -26.13 30.23 11.80
C ALA A 53 -25.49 29.77 10.44
N LEU A 54 -24.16 29.55 10.42
CA LEU A 54 -23.48 29.09 9.22
C LEU A 54 -23.94 27.68 8.77
N VAL A 55 -24.16 26.78 9.72
CA VAL A 55 -24.72 25.45 9.43
C VAL A 55 -26.12 25.54 8.87
N SER A 56 -26.93 26.50 9.36
CA SER A 56 -28.32 26.69 8.96
C SER A 56 -28.50 27.47 7.64
N THR A 57 -27.40 28.04 7.11
CA THR A 57 -27.45 28.83 5.87
C THR A 57 -27.60 27.89 4.66
N PRO A 58 -28.56 28.12 3.77
CA PRO A 58 -28.72 27.30 2.57
C PRO A 58 -27.52 27.41 1.65
N GLY A 59 -27.05 26.27 1.13
CA GLY A 59 -25.93 26.19 0.22
C GLY A 59 -24.90 25.15 0.62
N ASN A 60 -23.69 25.27 0.09
CA ASN A 60 -22.57 24.40 0.47
C ASN A 60 -21.88 25.00 1.72
N PRO A 61 -21.92 24.35 2.89
CA PRO A 61 -21.34 24.89 4.11
C PRO A 61 -19.82 25.10 4.01
N ASP A 62 -19.33 26.22 4.52
CA ASP A 62 -17.89 26.43 4.74
C ASP A 62 -17.45 25.70 6.01
N TRP A 63 -17.25 24.37 5.85
CA TRP A 63 -16.88 23.50 6.96
C TRP A 63 -15.64 23.94 7.73
N PRO A 64 -14.54 24.42 7.08
CA PRO A 64 -13.38 24.94 7.80
C PRO A 64 -13.70 26.15 8.69
N LEU A 65 -14.56 27.06 8.24
CA LEU A 65 -14.98 28.21 9.01
C LEU A 65 -15.89 27.78 10.18
N ILE A 66 -16.85 26.92 9.91
CA ILE A 66 -17.76 26.33 10.93
C ILE A 66 -16.94 25.63 12.02
N ALA A 67 -15.99 24.80 11.64
CA ALA A 67 -15.12 24.07 12.57
C ALA A 67 -14.36 25.02 13.52
N ARG A 68 -13.75 26.08 12.96
CA ARG A 68 -13.06 27.10 13.77
C ARG A 68 -13.98 27.81 14.76
N HIS A 69 -15.23 28.07 14.38
CA HIS A 69 -16.18 28.70 15.30
C HIS A 69 -16.62 27.74 16.41
N HIS A 70 -16.84 26.44 16.11
CA HIS A 70 -17.10 25.43 17.12
C HIS A 70 -15.91 25.25 18.07
N GLU A 71 -14.69 25.19 17.55
CA GLU A 71 -13.45 25.12 18.35
C GLU A 71 -13.32 26.30 19.32
N ARG A 72 -13.52 27.54 18.84
CA ARG A 72 -13.50 28.74 19.68
C ARG A 72 -14.67 28.81 20.67
N ALA A 73 -15.74 28.10 20.40
CA ALA A 73 -16.86 27.91 21.31
C ALA A 73 -16.65 26.79 22.34
N GLU A 74 -15.52 26.07 22.26
CA GLU A 74 -15.21 24.87 23.07
C GLU A 74 -16.24 23.74 22.87
N ARG A 75 -16.91 23.72 21.70
CA ARG A 75 -17.83 22.64 21.26
C ARG A 75 -17.01 21.60 20.52
N TYR A 76 -16.25 20.82 21.26
CA TYR A 76 -15.21 19.94 20.72
C TYR A 76 -15.73 18.84 19.80
N SER A 77 -16.88 18.25 20.12
CA SER A 77 -17.49 17.19 19.29
C SER A 77 -17.95 17.73 17.93
N GLU A 78 -18.61 18.89 17.94
CA GLU A 78 -19.07 19.56 16.73
C GLU A 78 -17.88 20.09 15.90
N ALA A 79 -16.86 20.61 16.57
CA ALA A 79 -15.63 21.03 15.90
C ALA A 79 -14.93 19.84 15.18
N ALA A 80 -14.80 18.71 15.88
CA ALA A 80 -14.23 17.49 15.33
C ALA A 80 -15.02 16.99 14.10
N SER A 81 -16.35 16.98 14.20
CA SER A 81 -17.23 16.57 13.10
C SER A 81 -17.15 17.51 11.91
N ALA A 82 -17.11 18.84 12.16
CA ALA A 82 -17.00 19.85 11.10
C ALA A 82 -15.62 19.81 10.39
N TYR A 83 -14.53 19.61 11.13
CA TYR A 83 -13.21 19.35 10.52
C TYR A 83 -13.18 18.05 9.72
N GLY A 84 -13.88 17.01 10.19
CA GLY A 84 -14.07 15.77 9.42
C GLY A 84 -14.79 15.99 8.09
N ALA A 85 -15.85 16.81 8.09
CA ALA A 85 -16.57 17.20 6.87
C ALA A 85 -15.69 18.06 5.93
N ALA A 86 -14.88 18.98 6.47
CA ALA A 86 -13.90 19.75 5.71
C ALA A 86 -12.88 18.83 5.02
N ALA A 87 -12.39 17.83 5.74
CA ALA A 87 -11.46 16.84 5.21
C ALA A 87 -12.09 16.00 4.07
N ALA A 88 -13.34 15.59 4.22
CA ALA A 88 -14.07 14.87 3.18
C ALA A 88 -14.20 15.69 1.89
N ASN A 89 -14.53 16.98 2.01
CA ASN A 89 -14.61 17.90 0.87
C ASN A 89 -13.24 18.12 0.21
N ALA A 90 -12.16 18.30 0.98
CA ALA A 90 -10.81 18.45 0.47
C ALA A 90 -10.36 17.18 -0.28
N ARG A 91 -10.63 15.99 0.28
CA ARG A 91 -10.36 14.69 -0.36
C ARG A 91 -11.07 14.55 -1.71
N GLN A 92 -12.35 14.92 -1.79
CA GLN A 92 -13.12 14.85 -3.04
C GLN A 92 -12.53 15.75 -4.15
N ARG A 93 -11.89 16.86 -3.78
CA ARG A 93 -11.20 17.76 -4.71
C ARG A 93 -9.76 17.34 -5.03
N GLY A 94 -9.28 16.23 -4.44
CA GLY A 94 -7.91 15.76 -4.61
C GLY A 94 -6.86 16.48 -3.74
N ALA A 95 -7.27 17.37 -2.82
CA ALA A 95 -6.39 18.13 -1.95
C ALA A 95 -6.01 17.30 -0.71
N LEU A 96 -5.21 16.22 -0.89
CA LEU A 96 -4.93 15.23 0.17
C LEU A 96 -4.19 15.84 1.37
N GLY A 97 -3.23 16.74 1.14
CA GLY A 97 -2.50 17.44 2.22
C GLY A 97 -3.40 18.33 3.06
N GLU A 98 -4.34 19.04 2.43
CA GLU A 98 -5.36 19.84 3.12
C GLU A 98 -6.29 18.94 3.95
N ALA A 99 -6.77 17.83 3.37
CA ALA A 99 -7.59 16.85 4.05
C ALA A 99 -6.89 16.25 5.28
N LEU A 100 -5.60 15.93 5.17
CA LEU A 100 -4.80 15.42 6.28
C LEU A 100 -4.67 16.45 7.42
N THR A 101 -4.48 17.72 7.06
CA THR A 101 -4.45 18.82 8.03
C THR A 101 -5.76 18.94 8.79
N TYR A 102 -6.89 18.91 8.09
CA TYR A 102 -8.20 18.96 8.75
C TYR A 102 -8.46 17.76 9.65
N LEU A 103 -8.09 16.53 9.25
CA LEU A 103 -8.22 15.36 10.11
C LEU A 103 -7.31 15.43 11.35
N THR A 104 -6.15 16.05 11.23
CA THR A 104 -5.27 16.29 12.39
C THR A 104 -5.94 17.22 13.40
N HIS A 105 -6.56 18.32 12.95
CA HIS A 105 -7.37 19.17 13.81
C HIS A 105 -8.57 18.43 14.38
N ALA A 106 -9.28 17.66 13.56
CA ALA A 106 -10.45 16.87 13.98
C ALA A 106 -10.12 15.90 15.12
N VAL A 107 -9.03 15.14 14.99
CA VAL A 107 -8.55 14.22 16.04
C VAL A 107 -8.20 14.98 17.33
N SER A 108 -7.48 16.11 17.22
CA SER A 108 -7.14 16.94 18.39
C SER A 108 -8.41 17.44 19.13
N GLN A 109 -9.46 17.81 18.39
CA GLN A 109 -10.72 18.23 19.01
C GLN A 109 -11.44 17.03 19.67
N ALA A 110 -11.44 15.86 19.03
CA ALA A 110 -12.04 14.65 19.59
C ALA A 110 -11.36 14.23 20.91
N GLU A 111 -10.05 14.39 21.01
CA GLU A 111 -9.29 14.11 22.24
C GLU A 111 -9.69 15.01 23.41
N ASN A 112 -10.20 16.22 23.13
CA ASN A 112 -10.68 17.16 24.15
C ASN A 112 -12.13 16.88 24.59
N CYS A 113 -12.85 15.99 23.92
CA CYS A 113 -14.20 15.61 24.34
C CYS A 113 -14.19 14.84 25.67
N PRO A 114 -15.27 14.91 26.45
CA PRO A 114 -15.44 14.08 27.65
C PRO A 114 -15.30 12.60 27.32
N SER A 115 -14.62 11.84 28.16
CA SER A 115 -14.44 10.40 27.98
C SER A 115 -15.76 9.65 27.94
N GLY A 116 -15.92 8.71 27.01
CA GLY A 116 -17.13 7.89 26.83
C GLY A 116 -17.20 7.30 25.42
N GLY A 117 -18.11 6.36 25.24
CA GLY A 117 -18.23 5.61 23.98
C GLY A 117 -18.51 6.47 22.74
N GLU A 118 -19.22 7.59 22.87
CA GLU A 118 -19.46 8.53 21.75
C GLU A 118 -18.15 9.21 21.30
N ARG A 119 -17.34 9.67 22.25
CA ARG A 119 -16.03 10.21 21.97
C ARG A 119 -15.14 9.18 21.28
N ASP A 120 -15.10 7.96 21.83
CA ASP A 120 -14.21 6.91 21.34
C ASP A 120 -14.57 6.50 19.90
N ARG A 121 -15.86 6.41 19.57
CA ARG A 121 -16.32 6.18 18.18
C ARG A 121 -15.94 7.33 17.24
N LEU A 122 -16.13 8.58 17.68
CA LEU A 122 -15.75 9.75 16.89
C LEU A 122 -14.23 9.76 16.65
N GLU A 123 -13.43 9.53 17.69
CA GLU A 123 -11.97 9.46 17.59
C GLU A 123 -11.53 8.34 16.65
N ILE A 124 -12.11 7.13 16.72
CA ILE A 124 -11.81 6.00 15.82
C ILE A 124 -12.10 6.39 14.37
N ALA A 125 -13.29 6.89 14.06
CA ALA A 125 -13.66 7.25 12.69
C ALA A 125 -12.70 8.29 12.07
N LEU A 126 -12.32 9.30 12.85
CA LEU A 126 -11.40 10.36 12.41
C LEU A 126 -9.96 9.83 12.21
N ARG A 127 -9.48 8.97 13.12
CA ARG A 127 -8.14 8.36 13.01
C ARG A 127 -8.07 7.38 11.86
N LEU A 128 -9.09 6.55 11.62
CA LEU A 128 -9.14 5.68 10.45
C LEU A 128 -9.08 6.48 9.14
N GLY A 129 -9.83 7.60 9.07
CA GLY A 129 -9.76 8.50 7.93
C GLY A 129 -8.38 9.15 7.76
N ARG A 130 -7.71 9.54 8.87
CA ARG A 130 -6.35 10.11 8.85
C ARG A 130 -5.31 9.07 8.45
N ALA A 131 -5.39 7.86 9.00
CA ALA A 131 -4.52 6.74 8.63
C ALA A 131 -4.63 6.39 7.14
N PHE A 132 -5.84 6.38 6.59
CA PHE A 132 -6.08 6.20 5.16
C PHE A 132 -5.32 7.25 4.32
N LEU A 133 -5.44 8.53 4.65
CA LEU A 133 -4.76 9.61 3.91
C LEU A 133 -3.24 9.59 4.12
N ALA A 134 -2.78 9.28 5.33
CA ALA A 134 -1.34 9.12 5.62
C ALA A 134 -0.73 7.97 4.79
N GLN A 135 -1.43 6.84 4.66
CA GLN A 135 -0.98 5.76 3.78
C GLN A 135 -0.99 6.16 2.30
N ALA A 136 -1.98 6.95 1.86
CA ALA A 136 -2.04 7.41 0.47
C ALA A 136 -0.88 8.37 0.12
N ALA A 137 -0.49 9.25 1.05
CA ALA A 137 0.60 10.21 0.85
C ALA A 137 1.98 9.60 1.12
N GLU A 138 2.15 8.92 2.26
CA GLU A 138 3.45 8.45 2.78
C GLU A 138 3.76 6.99 2.39
N GLY A 139 2.78 6.26 1.84
CA GLY A 139 2.86 4.84 1.53
C GLY A 139 2.28 3.94 2.61
N VAL A 140 2.05 2.67 2.25
CA VAL A 140 1.39 1.67 3.12
C VAL A 140 2.19 1.35 4.39
N ALA A 141 3.47 1.65 4.46
CA ALA A 141 4.33 1.48 5.64
C ALA A 141 4.37 2.72 6.55
N SER A 142 3.51 3.73 6.34
CA SER A 142 3.46 4.97 7.11
C SER A 142 3.40 4.73 8.62
N GLN A 143 4.31 5.35 9.35
CA GLN A 143 4.33 5.28 10.82
C GLN A 143 3.19 6.10 11.45
N ASN A 144 2.78 7.19 10.79
CA ASN A 144 1.66 8.01 11.23
C ASN A 144 0.36 7.21 11.17
N ALA A 145 0.13 6.48 10.07
CA ALA A 145 -1.00 5.58 9.94
C ALA A 145 -0.98 4.46 10.99
N ALA A 146 0.21 3.89 11.27
CA ALA A 146 0.37 2.87 12.30
C ALA A 146 -0.05 3.35 13.68
N ALA A 147 0.40 4.54 14.07
CA ALA A 147 0.07 5.12 15.37
C ALA A 147 -1.45 5.33 15.51
N ASP A 148 -2.12 5.76 14.44
CA ASP A 148 -3.57 5.90 14.42
C ASP A 148 -4.28 4.55 14.56
N PHE A 149 -3.86 3.52 13.83
CA PHE A 149 -4.43 2.18 13.93
C PHE A 149 -4.24 1.57 15.32
N GLU A 150 -3.05 1.69 15.91
CA GLU A 150 -2.78 1.21 17.26
C GLU A 150 -3.65 1.93 18.30
N ARG A 151 -3.85 3.24 18.14
CA ARG A 151 -4.75 4.00 18.99
C ARG A 151 -6.21 3.56 18.81
N CYS A 152 -6.67 3.31 17.58
CA CYS A 152 -8.00 2.78 17.31
C CYS A 152 -8.21 1.45 18.03
N LEU A 153 -7.25 0.51 17.93
CA LEU A 153 -7.31 -0.77 18.67
C LEU A 153 -7.42 -0.59 20.18
N ALA A 154 -6.71 0.41 20.73
CA ALA A 154 -6.77 0.70 22.16
C ALA A 154 -8.11 1.32 22.61
N LEU A 155 -8.82 1.98 21.70
CA LEU A 155 -10.14 2.58 21.95
C LEU A 155 -11.30 1.61 21.72
N CYS A 156 -11.11 0.61 20.84
CA CYS A 156 -12.14 -0.37 20.56
C CYS A 156 -12.43 -1.24 21.78
N SER A 157 -13.69 -1.63 21.92
CA SER A 157 -14.10 -2.68 22.84
C SER A 157 -13.41 -4.00 22.47
N SER A 158 -13.29 -4.95 23.40
CA SER A 158 -12.76 -6.29 23.11
C SER A 158 -13.72 -7.17 22.30
N ASP A 159 -14.92 -6.67 21.98
CA ASP A 159 -15.95 -7.39 21.26
C ASP A 159 -15.82 -7.13 19.74
N LEU A 160 -15.34 -8.13 19.00
CA LEU A 160 -15.25 -8.12 17.52
C LEU A 160 -16.64 -8.09 16.84
N ALA A 161 -17.75 -8.18 17.59
CA ALA A 161 -19.07 -7.87 17.06
C ALA A 161 -19.25 -6.37 16.77
N ASP A 162 -18.40 -5.51 17.32
CA ASP A 162 -18.35 -4.08 17.03
C ASP A 162 -17.78 -3.84 15.62
N ASP A 163 -18.50 -3.09 14.78
CA ASP A 163 -18.12 -2.80 13.40
C ASP A 163 -16.85 -1.93 13.32
N ASP A 164 -16.63 -1.05 14.29
CA ASP A 164 -15.44 -0.18 14.35
C ASP A 164 -14.18 -1.02 14.60
N LEU A 165 -14.24 -2.00 15.53
CA LEU A 165 -13.14 -2.92 15.76
C LEU A 165 -12.88 -3.81 14.55
N PHE A 166 -13.94 -4.36 13.93
CA PHE A 166 -13.84 -5.18 12.74
C PHE A 166 -13.14 -4.42 11.59
N SER A 167 -13.62 -3.19 11.31
CA SER A 167 -13.04 -2.32 10.28
C SER A 167 -11.58 -1.97 10.56
N THR A 168 -11.24 -1.66 11.82
CA THR A 168 -9.87 -1.37 12.26
C THR A 168 -8.95 -2.57 12.04
N VAL A 169 -9.37 -3.78 12.47
CA VAL A 169 -8.57 -4.99 12.33
C VAL A 169 -8.36 -5.34 10.86
N MET A 170 -9.40 -5.25 10.04
CA MET A 170 -9.32 -5.51 8.61
C MET A 170 -8.41 -4.52 7.87
N SER A 171 -8.29 -3.30 8.35
CA SER A 171 -7.39 -2.28 7.78
C SER A 171 -5.93 -2.46 8.22
N LEU A 172 -5.68 -3.14 9.34
CA LEU A 172 -4.35 -3.34 9.92
C LEU A 172 -3.55 -4.49 9.29
N TYR A 173 -4.19 -5.58 8.86
CA TYR A 173 -3.43 -6.74 8.42
C TYR A 173 -2.53 -6.46 7.20
N PRO A 174 -2.94 -5.67 6.17
CA PRO A 174 -2.05 -5.31 5.07
C PRO A 174 -0.88 -4.45 5.53
N TYR A 175 -1.09 -3.57 6.50
CA TYR A 175 -0.03 -2.77 7.10
C TYR A 175 1.07 -3.67 7.70
N TYR A 176 0.70 -4.68 8.51
CA TYR A 176 1.69 -5.61 9.07
C TYR A 176 2.35 -6.48 7.99
N THR A 177 1.61 -6.88 6.96
CA THR A 177 2.16 -7.63 5.82
C THR A 177 3.25 -6.83 5.10
N MET A 178 3.01 -5.56 4.81
CA MET A 178 4.00 -4.69 4.15
C MET A 178 5.26 -4.46 4.99
N ARG A 179 5.14 -4.52 6.31
CA ARG A 179 6.27 -4.43 7.24
C ARG A 179 6.93 -5.77 7.53
N ALA A 180 6.51 -6.83 6.87
CA ALA A 180 6.98 -8.19 7.08
C ALA A 180 6.73 -8.77 8.50
N ASP A 181 5.71 -8.26 9.21
CA ASP A 181 5.21 -8.86 10.45
C ASP A 181 4.08 -9.84 10.13
N LEU A 182 4.44 -10.92 9.41
CA LEU A 182 3.46 -11.89 8.90
C LEU A 182 2.72 -12.63 10.01
N ASP A 183 3.37 -12.88 11.13
CA ASP A 183 2.73 -13.57 12.27
C ASP A 183 1.64 -12.71 12.91
N ARG A 184 1.86 -11.40 13.00
CA ARG A 184 0.85 -10.47 13.52
C ARG A 184 -0.31 -10.32 12.56
N ALA A 185 0.00 -10.19 11.26
CA ALA A 185 -0.99 -10.14 10.20
C ALA A 185 -1.88 -11.40 10.20
N GLU A 186 -1.28 -12.60 10.29
CA GLU A 186 -2.02 -13.87 10.32
C GLU A 186 -2.92 -13.99 11.54
N ARG A 187 -2.43 -13.63 12.74
CA ARG A 187 -3.28 -13.63 13.94
C ARG A 187 -4.51 -12.77 13.76
N LEU A 188 -4.38 -11.59 13.15
CA LEU A 188 -5.52 -10.72 12.84
C LEU A 188 -6.50 -11.38 11.87
N VAL A 189 -6.03 -11.88 10.73
CA VAL A 189 -6.88 -12.55 9.72
C VAL A 189 -7.62 -13.74 10.34
N ARG A 190 -6.94 -14.56 11.15
CA ARG A 190 -7.57 -15.72 11.84
C ARG A 190 -8.57 -15.30 12.92
N SER A 191 -8.31 -14.22 13.66
CA SER A 191 -9.25 -13.72 14.67
C SER A 191 -10.54 -13.22 14.04
N VAL A 192 -10.45 -12.55 12.91
CA VAL A 192 -11.62 -12.08 12.13
C VAL A 192 -12.43 -13.26 11.61
N ARG A 193 -11.81 -14.32 11.10
CA ARG A 193 -12.50 -15.48 10.52
C ARG A 193 -13.55 -16.08 11.47
N ALA A 194 -13.24 -16.15 12.76
CA ALA A 194 -14.16 -16.69 13.76
C ALA A 194 -15.44 -15.85 13.95
N GLN A 195 -15.43 -14.62 13.49
CA GLN A 195 -16.53 -13.65 13.61
C GLN A 195 -17.31 -13.47 12.29
N LEU A 196 -16.90 -14.15 11.20
CA LEU A 196 -17.55 -14.07 9.90
C LEU A 196 -18.74 -15.04 9.86
N THR A 197 -19.80 -14.69 10.58
CA THR A 197 -21.06 -15.46 10.65
C THR A 197 -22.27 -14.57 10.33
N GLY A 198 -23.35 -15.16 9.84
CA GLY A 198 -24.56 -14.43 9.49
C GLY A 198 -24.32 -13.37 8.40
N PRO A 199 -24.69 -12.10 8.60
CA PRO A 199 -24.52 -11.06 7.58
C PRO A 199 -23.06 -10.83 7.17
N ARG A 200 -22.09 -11.15 8.05
CA ARG A 200 -20.65 -10.99 7.78
C ARG A 200 -20.03 -12.14 6.99
N GLU A 201 -20.76 -13.21 6.71
CA GLU A 201 -20.27 -14.32 5.86
C GLU A 201 -19.86 -13.83 4.47
N CYS A 202 -20.44 -12.77 3.97
CA CYS A 202 -20.07 -12.16 2.70
C CYS A 202 -18.59 -11.70 2.65
N PHE A 203 -17.93 -11.53 3.79
CA PHE A 203 -16.51 -11.15 3.87
C PHE A 203 -15.54 -12.35 3.94
N LEU A 204 -16.04 -13.59 3.95
CA LEU A 204 -15.19 -14.79 3.89
C LEU A 204 -14.22 -14.77 2.70
N PRO A 205 -14.61 -14.36 1.47
CA PRO A 205 -13.68 -14.30 0.35
C PRO A 205 -12.46 -13.41 0.62
N ILE A 206 -12.64 -12.27 1.27
CA ILE A 206 -11.52 -11.37 1.62
C ILE A 206 -10.66 -11.93 2.75
N ASN A 207 -11.23 -12.71 3.64
CA ASN A 207 -10.43 -13.44 4.63
C ASN A 207 -9.56 -14.52 3.96
N GLU A 208 -10.11 -15.29 2.99
CA GLU A 208 -9.34 -16.25 2.17
C GLU A 208 -8.25 -15.53 1.37
N PHE A 209 -8.55 -14.36 0.78
CA PHE A 209 -7.54 -13.51 0.13
C PHE A 209 -6.41 -13.14 1.09
N GLY A 210 -6.73 -12.71 2.31
CA GLY A 210 -5.71 -12.38 3.32
C GLY A 210 -4.80 -13.56 3.64
N LEU A 211 -5.35 -14.76 3.80
CA LEU A 211 -4.57 -15.99 4.00
C LEU A 211 -3.71 -16.34 2.78
N GLY A 212 -4.28 -16.23 1.57
CA GLY A 212 -3.56 -16.47 0.31
C GLY A 212 -2.39 -15.50 0.10
N MET A 213 -2.59 -14.20 0.40
CA MET A 213 -1.54 -13.20 0.33
C MET A 213 -0.38 -13.50 1.31
N LEU A 214 -0.69 -13.85 2.56
CA LEU A 214 0.32 -14.22 3.56
C LEU A 214 1.09 -15.45 3.15
N ALA A 215 0.40 -16.48 2.63
CA ALA A 215 1.01 -17.70 2.13
C ALA A 215 1.96 -17.43 0.95
N TRP A 216 1.56 -16.53 0.02
CA TRP A 216 2.42 -16.13 -1.10
C TRP A 216 3.75 -15.55 -0.61
N TYR A 217 3.72 -14.61 0.34
CA TYR A 217 4.94 -14.04 0.92
C TYR A 217 5.80 -15.07 1.67
N ARG A 218 5.19 -16.10 2.24
CA ARG A 218 5.92 -17.22 2.89
C ARG A 218 6.50 -18.22 1.90
N GLY A 219 6.20 -18.10 0.62
CA GLY A 219 6.60 -19.08 -0.39
C GLY A 219 5.80 -20.38 -0.32
N GLU A 220 4.61 -20.37 0.25
CA GLU A 220 3.64 -21.47 0.30
C GLU A 220 2.70 -21.36 -0.92
N PHE A 221 3.27 -21.42 -2.14
CA PHE A 221 2.58 -20.98 -3.36
C PHE A 221 1.37 -21.85 -3.73
N GLY A 222 1.43 -23.16 -3.57
CA GLY A 222 0.28 -24.04 -3.82
C GLY A 222 -0.92 -23.69 -2.93
N TYR A 223 -0.68 -23.48 -1.62
CA TYR A 223 -1.72 -23.03 -0.69
C TYR A 223 -2.20 -21.60 -0.98
N ALA A 224 -1.28 -20.69 -1.36
CA ALA A 224 -1.63 -19.35 -1.76
C ALA A 224 -2.58 -19.35 -2.96
N HIS A 225 -2.27 -20.12 -4.00
CA HIS A 225 -3.08 -20.24 -5.21
C HIS A 225 -4.48 -20.76 -4.87
N GLU A 226 -4.60 -21.86 -4.09
CA GLU A 226 -5.88 -22.39 -3.64
C GLU A 226 -6.75 -21.32 -2.96
N LYS A 227 -6.18 -20.59 -2.02
CA LYS A 227 -6.91 -19.57 -1.25
C LYS A 227 -7.35 -18.39 -2.11
N LEU A 228 -6.49 -17.93 -3.01
CA LEU A 228 -6.79 -16.82 -3.92
C LEU A 228 -7.86 -17.21 -4.95
N GLU A 229 -7.84 -18.44 -5.48
CA GLU A 229 -8.88 -18.96 -6.38
C GLU A 229 -10.23 -19.08 -5.65
N VAL A 230 -10.25 -19.63 -4.44
CA VAL A 230 -11.48 -19.70 -3.62
C VAL A 230 -12.04 -18.29 -3.40
N ALA A 231 -11.19 -17.33 -3.04
CA ALA A 231 -11.60 -15.96 -2.85
C ALA A 231 -12.20 -15.34 -4.12
N ALA A 232 -11.52 -15.49 -5.26
CA ALA A 232 -11.96 -14.92 -6.54
C ALA A 232 -13.26 -15.52 -7.06
N ASN A 233 -13.48 -16.82 -6.82
CA ASN A 233 -14.67 -17.54 -7.26
C ASN A 233 -15.90 -17.34 -6.37
N THR A 234 -15.70 -16.89 -5.12
CA THR A 234 -16.79 -16.71 -4.15
C THR A 234 -17.13 -15.24 -3.88
N LEU A 235 -16.25 -14.30 -4.27
CA LEU A 235 -16.49 -12.86 -4.10
C LEU A 235 -17.60 -12.38 -5.04
N THR A 236 -18.62 -11.71 -4.47
CA THR A 236 -19.72 -11.10 -5.24
C THR A 236 -19.53 -9.59 -5.37
N GLU A 237 -20.15 -8.96 -6.39
CA GLU A 237 -20.14 -7.52 -6.56
C GLU A 237 -20.77 -6.76 -5.37
N ALA A 238 -21.82 -7.33 -4.76
CA ALA A 238 -22.43 -6.73 -3.58
C ALA A 238 -21.44 -6.69 -2.42
N CYS A 239 -20.75 -7.79 -2.15
CA CYS A 239 -19.73 -7.88 -1.13
C CYS A 239 -18.54 -6.91 -1.41
N SER A 240 -18.11 -6.80 -2.67
CA SER A 240 -17.05 -5.83 -3.04
C SER A 240 -17.41 -4.39 -2.71
N ARG A 241 -18.66 -3.98 -2.91
CA ARG A 241 -19.15 -2.63 -2.55
C ARG A 241 -19.21 -2.41 -1.04
N ASP A 242 -19.67 -3.40 -0.29
CA ASP A 242 -19.72 -3.32 1.18
C ASP A 242 -18.29 -3.22 1.76
N LEU A 243 -17.33 -3.98 1.21
CA LEU A 243 -15.92 -3.90 1.57
C LEU A 243 -15.32 -2.53 1.25
N GLU A 244 -15.62 -1.96 0.09
CA GLU A 244 -15.13 -0.63 -0.31
C GLU A 244 -15.56 0.45 0.70
N ALA A 245 -16.81 0.36 1.18
CA ALA A 245 -17.37 1.29 2.16
C ALA A 245 -16.78 1.09 3.56
N MET A 246 -16.48 -0.15 3.94
CA MET A 246 -16.06 -0.51 5.30
C MET A 246 -14.55 -0.35 5.52
N LEU A 247 -13.70 -0.63 4.51
CA LEU A 247 -12.26 -0.69 4.70
C LEU A 247 -11.59 0.68 4.53
N PHE A 248 -10.94 1.13 5.59
CA PHE A 248 -10.15 2.36 5.62
C PHE A 248 -8.70 2.10 5.19
N MET A 249 -8.55 1.59 3.96
CA MET A 249 -7.25 1.39 3.30
C MET A 249 -7.27 2.05 1.93
N PRO A 250 -6.12 2.60 1.49
CA PRO A 250 -6.05 3.21 0.17
C PRO A 250 -6.17 2.18 -0.97
N ASN A 251 -5.79 0.92 -0.74
CA ASN A 251 -5.97 -0.18 -1.69
C ASN A 251 -7.38 -0.78 -1.60
N ASP A 252 -8.02 -0.98 -2.74
CA ASP A 252 -9.24 -1.78 -2.84
C ASP A 252 -8.93 -3.27 -2.68
N ALA A 253 -9.68 -3.95 -1.82
CA ALA A 253 -9.43 -5.35 -1.50
C ALA A 253 -9.68 -6.29 -2.70
N THR A 254 -10.65 -5.96 -3.55
CA THR A 254 -10.99 -6.75 -4.75
C THR A 254 -9.91 -6.60 -5.83
N ALA A 255 -9.43 -5.36 -6.09
CA ALA A 255 -8.30 -5.14 -6.98
C ALA A 255 -7.03 -5.82 -6.46
N GLY A 256 -6.81 -5.78 -5.13
CA GLY A 256 -5.72 -6.50 -4.46
C GLY A 256 -5.79 -8.00 -4.65
N LEU A 257 -6.97 -8.60 -4.54
CA LEU A 257 -7.20 -10.04 -4.78
C LEU A 257 -6.77 -10.44 -6.20
N TYR A 258 -7.25 -9.74 -7.23
CA TYR A 258 -6.88 -10.06 -8.61
C TYR A 258 -5.38 -9.86 -8.87
N THR A 259 -4.77 -8.84 -8.26
CA THR A 259 -3.33 -8.62 -8.35
C THR A 259 -2.53 -9.76 -7.74
N HIS A 260 -2.95 -10.29 -6.57
CA HIS A 260 -2.27 -11.44 -5.96
C HIS A 260 -2.54 -12.75 -6.69
N LEU A 261 -3.70 -12.89 -7.32
CA LEU A 261 -3.97 -14.03 -8.19
C LEU A 261 -3.05 -13.99 -9.43
N ALA A 262 -2.80 -12.79 -10.01
CA ALA A 262 -1.79 -12.63 -11.05
C ALA A 262 -0.38 -13.03 -10.57
N LEU A 263 -0.02 -12.72 -9.31
CA LEU A 263 1.25 -13.16 -8.71
C LEU A 263 1.31 -14.68 -8.51
N ALA A 264 0.20 -15.34 -8.18
CA ALA A 264 0.15 -16.80 -8.12
C ALA A 264 0.32 -17.43 -9.52
N ARG A 265 -0.43 -16.93 -10.53
CA ARG A 265 -0.27 -17.33 -11.93
C ARG A 265 1.14 -17.14 -12.47
N TYR A 266 1.80 -16.06 -12.05
CA TYR A 266 3.20 -15.80 -12.41
C TYR A 266 4.14 -16.92 -11.93
N ILE A 267 3.99 -17.38 -10.69
CA ILE A 267 4.80 -18.48 -10.15
C ILE A 267 4.61 -19.79 -10.96
N ASP A 268 3.39 -20.01 -11.48
CA ASP A 268 3.08 -21.16 -12.35
C ASP A 268 3.61 -20.98 -13.79
N GLY A 269 4.12 -19.81 -14.15
CA GLY A 269 4.55 -19.46 -15.51
C GLY A 269 3.37 -19.27 -16.49
N ASP A 270 2.16 -19.01 -15.99
CA ASP A 270 0.94 -18.76 -16.78
C ASP A 270 0.78 -17.28 -17.12
N LEU A 271 1.49 -16.81 -18.15
CA LEU A 271 1.41 -15.41 -18.59
C LEU A 271 0.06 -15.00 -19.18
N VAL A 272 -0.74 -15.95 -19.66
CA VAL A 272 -2.10 -15.68 -20.16
C VAL A 272 -3.04 -15.41 -18.98
N GLY A 273 -2.99 -16.25 -17.96
CA GLY A 273 -3.72 -16.04 -16.71
C GLY A 273 -3.29 -14.74 -16.01
N VAL A 274 -1.99 -14.44 -15.96
CA VAL A 274 -1.48 -13.15 -15.44
C VAL A 274 -2.15 -11.96 -16.13
N ALA A 275 -2.18 -11.96 -17.48
CA ALA A 275 -2.77 -10.85 -18.21
C ALA A 275 -4.27 -10.70 -17.90
N ALA A 276 -5.00 -11.80 -17.84
CA ALA A 276 -6.43 -11.78 -17.52
C ALA A 276 -6.72 -11.22 -16.12
N GLU A 277 -5.91 -11.59 -15.10
CA GLU A 277 -6.11 -11.10 -13.73
C GLU A 277 -5.70 -9.64 -13.57
N LEU A 278 -4.62 -9.19 -14.22
CA LEU A 278 -4.24 -7.77 -14.24
C LEU A 278 -5.33 -6.92 -14.91
N ASP A 279 -5.92 -7.37 -16.02
CA ASP A 279 -7.05 -6.69 -16.68
C ASP A 279 -8.28 -6.60 -15.76
N ARG A 280 -8.55 -7.65 -14.95
CA ARG A 280 -9.64 -7.60 -13.96
C ARG A 280 -9.36 -6.58 -12.87
N ALA A 281 -8.14 -6.54 -12.36
CA ALA A 281 -7.71 -5.57 -11.35
C ALA A 281 -7.82 -4.13 -11.87
N GLU A 282 -7.37 -3.87 -13.10
CA GLU A 282 -7.43 -2.56 -13.73
C GLU A 282 -8.86 -2.07 -13.95
N ARG A 283 -9.75 -2.93 -14.49
CA ARG A 283 -11.19 -2.60 -14.63
C ARG A 283 -11.79 -2.25 -13.28
N ARG A 284 -11.51 -3.03 -12.23
CA ARG A 284 -11.99 -2.71 -10.88
C ARG A 284 -11.48 -1.36 -10.39
N CYS A 285 -10.21 -1.02 -10.61
CA CYS A 285 -9.66 0.29 -10.23
C CYS A 285 -10.37 1.45 -10.92
N ALA A 286 -10.77 1.28 -12.18
CA ALA A 286 -11.47 2.31 -12.96
C ALA A 286 -12.90 2.58 -12.46
N GLU A 287 -13.53 1.61 -11.79
CA GLU A 287 -14.89 1.74 -11.21
C GLU A 287 -14.91 2.45 -9.85
N ILE A 288 -13.75 2.55 -9.18
CA ILE A 288 -13.66 3.05 -7.82
C ILE A 288 -13.34 4.54 -7.81
N PRO A 289 -14.05 5.35 -6.98
CA PRO A 289 -13.77 6.77 -6.87
C PRO A 289 -12.37 7.08 -6.33
N PHE A 290 -11.86 8.28 -6.71
CA PHE A 290 -10.64 8.85 -6.14
C PHE A 290 -10.77 9.00 -4.60
N PRO A 291 -9.70 8.78 -3.83
CA PRO A 291 -8.34 8.41 -4.23
C PRO A 291 -8.12 6.89 -4.34
N LYS A 292 -9.04 6.04 -3.85
CA LYS A 292 -8.84 4.60 -3.69
C LYS A 292 -8.58 3.90 -5.03
N GLY A 293 -9.33 4.23 -6.11
CA GLY A 293 -9.13 3.64 -7.43
C GLY A 293 -7.75 3.91 -8.00
N ALA A 294 -7.34 5.18 -8.00
CA ALA A 294 -6.01 5.59 -8.49
C ALA A 294 -4.87 4.98 -7.65
N PHE A 295 -5.02 4.93 -6.34
CA PHE A 295 -4.02 4.32 -5.45
C PHE A 295 -3.90 2.80 -5.68
N SER A 296 -5.04 2.12 -5.86
CA SER A 296 -5.07 0.67 -6.18
C SER A 296 -4.41 0.39 -7.53
N LEU A 297 -4.66 1.24 -8.54
CA LEU A 297 -4.01 1.10 -9.84
C LEU A 297 -2.47 1.24 -9.73
N ALA A 298 -1.98 2.14 -8.89
CA ALA A 298 -0.55 2.26 -8.63
C ALA A 298 0.04 0.94 -8.07
N TYR A 299 -0.66 0.29 -7.15
CA TYR A 299 -0.26 -1.03 -6.64
C TYR A 299 -0.28 -2.11 -7.72
N VAL A 300 -1.33 -2.15 -8.55
CA VAL A 300 -1.41 -3.07 -9.71
C VAL A 300 -0.19 -2.89 -10.62
N ARG A 301 0.14 -1.64 -10.99
CA ARG A 301 1.32 -1.34 -11.84
C ARG A 301 2.64 -1.78 -11.21
N GLN A 302 2.81 -1.60 -9.89
CA GLN A 302 4.00 -2.10 -9.20
C GLN A 302 4.17 -3.61 -9.37
N MET A 303 3.10 -4.38 -9.17
CA MET A 303 3.16 -5.85 -9.30
C MET A 303 3.28 -6.29 -10.76
N GLU A 304 2.63 -5.61 -11.68
CA GLU A 304 2.81 -5.84 -13.13
C GLU A 304 4.27 -5.67 -13.53
N ILE A 305 4.95 -4.62 -13.09
CA ILE A 305 6.37 -4.38 -13.39
C ILE A 305 7.23 -5.56 -12.93
N LEU A 306 7.02 -6.04 -11.69
CA LEU A 306 7.73 -7.20 -11.16
C LEU A 306 7.53 -8.43 -12.07
N ILE A 307 6.29 -8.78 -12.37
CA ILE A 307 5.95 -9.95 -13.20
C ILE A 307 6.55 -9.83 -14.61
N ARG A 308 6.39 -8.65 -15.25
CA ARG A 308 6.90 -8.41 -16.61
C ARG A 308 8.43 -8.44 -16.65
N ALA A 309 9.10 -7.90 -15.63
CA ALA A 309 10.56 -7.94 -15.52
C ALA A 309 11.07 -9.39 -15.40
N GLU A 310 10.43 -10.21 -14.57
CA GLU A 310 10.77 -11.62 -14.41
C GLU A 310 10.49 -12.46 -15.66
N ALA A 311 9.44 -12.11 -16.41
CA ALA A 311 9.10 -12.72 -17.69
C ALA A 311 9.96 -12.20 -18.88
N GLY A 312 10.96 -11.35 -18.63
CA GLY A 312 11.80 -10.76 -19.69
C GLY A 312 11.07 -9.76 -20.59
N GLN A 313 9.86 -9.35 -20.25
CA GLN A 313 9.06 -8.38 -21.01
C GLN A 313 9.43 -6.94 -20.63
N LEU A 314 10.75 -6.60 -20.78
CA LEU A 314 11.33 -5.39 -20.19
C LEU A 314 10.76 -4.09 -20.77
N GLN A 315 10.39 -4.07 -22.05
CA GLN A 315 9.76 -2.89 -22.64
C GLN A 315 8.42 -2.57 -21.96
N ARG A 316 7.55 -3.57 -21.80
CA ARG A 316 6.25 -3.39 -21.13
C ARG A 316 6.41 -3.04 -19.65
N ALA A 317 7.42 -3.62 -18.98
CA ALA A 317 7.75 -3.26 -17.61
C ALA A 317 8.19 -1.78 -17.48
N ALA A 318 8.97 -1.27 -18.45
CA ALA A 318 9.38 0.13 -18.49
C ALA A 318 8.19 1.08 -18.71
N GLU A 319 7.29 0.74 -19.63
CA GLU A 319 6.05 1.50 -19.87
C GLU A 319 5.20 1.59 -18.59
N ALA A 320 4.96 0.48 -17.92
CA ALA A 320 4.23 0.43 -16.66
C ALA A 320 4.91 1.25 -15.53
N ALA A 321 6.25 1.29 -15.50
CA ALA A 321 6.99 2.11 -14.53
C ALA A 321 6.82 3.62 -14.78
N VAL A 322 6.75 4.04 -16.05
CA VAL A 322 6.42 5.42 -16.42
C VAL A 322 4.99 5.76 -16.05
N GLU A 323 4.03 4.85 -16.33
CA GLU A 323 2.63 5.01 -15.94
C GLU A 323 2.51 5.17 -14.41
N LEU A 324 3.19 4.34 -13.63
CA LEU A 324 3.21 4.40 -12.16
C LEU A 324 3.76 5.74 -11.66
N THR A 325 4.86 6.23 -12.25
CA THR A 325 5.45 7.53 -11.89
C THR A 325 4.46 8.66 -12.16
N THR A 326 3.88 8.67 -13.35
CA THR A 326 2.91 9.69 -13.79
C THR A 326 1.67 9.69 -12.87
N LEU A 327 1.15 8.52 -12.53
CA LEU A 327 0.01 8.36 -11.63
C LEU A 327 0.33 8.95 -10.24
N GLY A 328 1.52 8.64 -9.70
CA GLY A 328 1.98 9.19 -8.44
C GLY A 328 2.06 10.72 -8.44
N GLU A 329 2.68 11.30 -9.48
CA GLU A 329 2.84 12.75 -9.62
C GLU A 329 1.50 13.47 -9.83
N GLN A 330 0.60 12.92 -10.63
CA GLN A 330 -0.71 13.52 -10.91
C GLN A 330 -1.63 13.57 -9.70
N HIS A 331 -1.53 12.59 -8.81
CA HIS A 331 -2.44 12.45 -7.68
C HIS A 331 -1.84 12.81 -6.32
N GLY A 332 -0.58 13.26 -6.29
CA GLY A 332 0.11 13.59 -5.03
C GLY A 332 0.41 12.37 -4.18
N PHE A 333 0.64 11.21 -4.80
CA PHE A 333 1.08 10.00 -4.13
C PHE A 333 2.61 9.91 -4.21
N ASP A 334 3.31 10.72 -3.40
CA ASP A 334 4.77 10.90 -3.49
C ASP A 334 5.53 9.57 -3.38
N SER A 335 5.05 8.65 -2.53
CA SER A 335 5.61 7.32 -2.40
C SER A 335 5.53 6.51 -3.70
N TRP A 336 4.41 6.57 -4.42
CA TRP A 336 4.23 5.87 -5.68
C TRP A 336 5.05 6.49 -6.82
N ALA A 337 5.19 7.82 -6.85
CA ALA A 337 6.08 8.48 -7.79
C ALA A 337 7.55 8.05 -7.59
N LEU A 338 7.99 7.93 -6.34
CA LEU A 338 9.33 7.43 -6.00
C LEU A 338 9.50 5.96 -6.41
N VAL A 339 8.52 5.10 -6.09
CA VAL A 339 8.53 3.68 -6.50
C VAL A 339 8.61 3.56 -8.01
N GLY A 340 7.81 4.33 -8.77
CA GLY A 340 7.81 4.30 -10.23
C GLY A 340 9.17 4.66 -10.82
N LYS A 341 9.83 5.70 -10.31
CA LYS A 341 11.21 6.10 -10.72
C LYS A 341 12.22 5.01 -10.43
N ALA A 342 12.16 4.39 -9.25
CA ALA A 342 13.05 3.30 -8.87
C ALA A 342 12.82 2.04 -9.71
N GLN A 343 11.57 1.70 -10.01
CA GLN A 343 11.23 0.58 -10.88
C GLN A 343 11.70 0.82 -12.32
N HIS A 344 11.49 2.03 -12.87
CA HIS A 344 11.97 2.38 -14.20
C HIS A 344 13.48 2.19 -14.31
N ALA A 345 14.21 2.64 -13.31
CA ALA A 345 15.63 2.48 -13.23
C ALA A 345 16.08 1.00 -13.06
N THR A 346 15.33 0.22 -12.28
CA THR A 346 15.53 -1.23 -12.13
C THR A 346 15.35 -1.97 -13.45
N VAL A 347 14.30 -1.65 -14.21
CA VAL A 347 14.04 -2.23 -15.53
C VAL A 347 15.15 -1.81 -16.51
N GLY A 348 15.63 -0.56 -16.45
CA GLY A 348 16.78 -0.10 -17.24
C GLY A 348 18.06 -0.92 -16.96
N ALA A 349 18.30 -1.26 -15.69
CA ALA A 349 19.40 -2.13 -15.29
C ALA A 349 19.27 -3.55 -15.86
N LEU A 350 18.06 -4.13 -15.80
CA LEU A 350 17.79 -5.45 -16.38
C LEU A 350 17.92 -5.45 -17.90
N SER A 351 17.53 -4.37 -18.58
CA SER A 351 17.72 -4.21 -20.02
C SER A 351 19.20 -4.16 -20.37
N ALA A 352 20.01 -3.42 -19.61
CA ALA A 352 21.47 -3.38 -19.79
C ALA A 352 22.11 -4.76 -19.58
N LEU A 353 21.63 -5.55 -18.64
CA LEU A 353 22.07 -6.95 -18.47
C LEU A 353 21.70 -7.82 -19.68
N ALA A 354 20.49 -7.70 -20.18
CA ALA A 354 20.01 -8.48 -21.34
C ALA A 354 20.80 -8.17 -22.61
N ASP A 355 21.23 -6.92 -22.77
CA ASP A 355 22.06 -6.45 -23.90
C ASP A 355 23.55 -6.79 -23.76
N ASN A 356 23.95 -7.58 -22.75
CA ASN A 356 25.34 -7.89 -22.42
C ASN A 356 26.24 -6.64 -22.28
N ALA A 357 25.72 -5.64 -21.57
CA ALA A 357 26.41 -4.37 -21.37
C ALA A 357 27.77 -4.56 -20.67
N ASN A 358 28.74 -3.71 -21.01
CA ASN A 358 30.03 -3.71 -20.36
C ASN A 358 29.91 -3.47 -18.87
N PRO A 359 30.65 -4.18 -17.98
CA PRO A 359 30.64 -3.96 -16.53
C PRO A 359 30.68 -2.49 -16.10
N ALA A 360 31.47 -1.65 -16.78
CA ALA A 360 31.53 -0.21 -16.48
C ALA A 360 30.18 0.53 -16.68
N THR A 361 29.34 0.05 -17.58
CA THR A 361 27.99 0.67 -17.81
C THR A 361 26.96 0.25 -16.77
N LEU A 362 27.22 -0.82 -16.01
CA LEU A 362 26.35 -1.30 -14.94
C LEU A 362 26.55 -0.52 -13.61
N GLN A 363 27.71 0.13 -13.42
CA GLN A 363 28.03 0.83 -12.16
C GLN A 363 27.00 1.89 -11.73
N PRO A 364 26.48 2.76 -12.61
CA PRO A 364 25.44 3.71 -12.24
C PRO A 364 24.15 3.02 -11.77
N HIS A 365 23.80 1.88 -12.38
CA HIS A 365 22.64 1.08 -12.01
C HIS A 365 22.81 0.42 -10.64
N ILE A 366 24.01 -0.14 -10.37
CA ILE A 366 24.37 -0.72 -9.08
C ILE A 366 24.26 0.34 -7.97
N ALA A 367 24.88 1.51 -8.17
CA ALA A 367 24.86 2.58 -7.19
C ALA A 367 23.44 3.05 -6.87
N MET A 368 22.63 3.26 -7.90
CA MET A 368 21.25 3.70 -7.76
C MET A 368 20.36 2.65 -7.07
N LEU A 369 20.45 1.37 -7.50
CA LEU A 369 19.64 0.31 -6.91
C LEU A 369 20.06 0.04 -5.46
N THR A 370 21.36 0.16 -5.12
CA THR A 370 21.85 0.10 -3.74
C THR A 370 21.21 1.19 -2.89
N ALA A 371 21.25 2.44 -3.35
CA ALA A 371 20.64 3.56 -2.63
C ALA A 371 19.13 3.36 -2.42
N PHE A 372 18.44 2.84 -3.43
CA PHE A 372 17.01 2.54 -3.35
C PHE A 372 16.72 1.43 -2.31
N VAL A 373 17.42 0.32 -2.34
CA VAL A 373 17.25 -0.79 -1.40
C VAL A 373 17.49 -0.34 0.05
N GLU A 374 18.55 0.44 0.29
CA GLU A 374 18.86 0.95 1.63
C GLU A 374 17.81 1.97 2.11
N ALA A 375 17.29 2.84 1.22
CA ALA A 375 16.18 3.73 1.54
C ALA A 375 14.92 2.93 1.93
N TRP A 376 14.58 1.88 1.18
CA TRP A 376 13.44 1.00 1.48
C TRP A 376 13.57 0.31 2.84
N ARG A 377 14.76 -0.20 3.15
CA ARG A 377 15.06 -0.79 4.46
C ARG A 377 14.92 0.23 5.59
N SER A 378 15.42 1.46 5.40
CA SER A 378 15.34 2.52 6.42
C SER A 378 13.90 2.96 6.71
N MET A 379 13.02 2.92 5.71
CA MET A 379 11.58 3.20 5.85
C MET A 379 10.79 2.00 6.38
N ASN A 380 11.43 0.87 6.61
CA ASN A 380 10.80 -0.38 7.02
C ASN A 380 9.71 -0.89 6.03
N ALA A 381 9.89 -0.59 4.75
CA ALA A 381 9.08 -1.09 3.64
C ALA A 381 9.72 -2.36 3.06
N ILE A 382 9.55 -3.48 3.75
CA ILE A 382 10.43 -4.66 3.60
C ILE A 382 9.88 -5.70 2.60
N SER A 383 8.59 -5.68 2.30
CA SER A 383 7.88 -6.79 1.64
C SER A 383 8.48 -7.30 0.32
N LEU A 384 9.15 -6.46 -0.47
CA LEU A 384 9.76 -6.85 -1.76
C LEU A 384 11.28 -6.67 -1.78
N VAL A 385 11.92 -6.40 -0.66
CA VAL A 385 13.35 -6.06 -0.62
C VAL A 385 14.22 -7.20 -1.12
N THR A 386 13.88 -8.46 -0.84
CA THR A 386 14.63 -9.64 -1.30
C THR A 386 14.64 -9.79 -2.83
N PHE A 387 13.56 -9.37 -3.51
CA PHE A 387 13.51 -9.29 -4.96
C PHE A 387 14.53 -8.27 -5.52
N TYR A 388 14.60 -7.07 -4.92
CA TYR A 388 15.58 -6.06 -5.34
C TYR A 388 17.02 -6.44 -4.98
N ASP A 389 17.23 -7.12 -3.83
CA ASP A 389 18.55 -7.69 -3.48
C ASP A 389 19.02 -8.69 -4.54
N ALA A 390 18.13 -9.52 -5.08
CA ALA A 390 18.46 -10.45 -6.15
C ALA A 390 18.84 -9.74 -7.46
N ILE A 391 18.10 -8.68 -7.84
CA ILE A 391 18.45 -7.90 -9.05
C ILE A 391 19.82 -7.22 -8.86
N LEU A 392 20.05 -6.62 -7.69
CA LEU A 392 21.35 -6.01 -7.38
C LEU A 392 22.49 -7.05 -7.43
N ALA A 393 22.26 -8.26 -6.89
CA ALA A 393 23.22 -9.34 -6.97
C ALA A 393 23.50 -9.77 -8.42
N ARG A 394 22.48 -9.83 -9.29
CA ARG A 394 22.67 -10.11 -10.74
C ARG A 394 23.57 -9.07 -11.42
N LEU A 395 23.41 -7.79 -11.10
CA LEU A 395 24.25 -6.70 -11.60
C LEU A 395 25.70 -6.85 -11.11
N LEU A 396 25.88 -7.11 -9.82
CA LEU A 396 27.21 -7.31 -9.21
C LEU A 396 27.92 -8.54 -9.79
N ILE A 397 27.21 -9.66 -9.99
CA ILE A 397 27.75 -10.85 -10.65
C ILE A 397 28.22 -10.51 -12.08
N ALA A 398 27.39 -9.82 -12.86
CA ALA A 398 27.73 -9.43 -14.23
C ALA A 398 28.88 -8.42 -14.30
N SER A 399 29.11 -7.63 -13.24
CA SER A 399 30.23 -6.72 -13.10
C SER A 399 31.51 -7.40 -12.57
N GLY A 400 31.43 -8.68 -12.17
CA GLY A 400 32.55 -9.43 -11.56
C GLY A 400 32.78 -9.13 -10.07
N GLU A 401 31.89 -8.41 -9.42
CA GLU A 401 31.94 -8.05 -8.00
C GLU A 401 31.32 -9.17 -7.14
N LEU A 402 31.94 -10.37 -7.22
CA LEU A 402 31.38 -11.59 -6.62
C LEU A 402 31.30 -11.56 -5.09
N PRO A 403 32.28 -11.01 -4.34
CA PRO A 403 32.18 -10.90 -2.88
C PRO A 403 30.99 -10.02 -2.44
N GLU A 404 30.76 -8.89 -3.12
CA GLU A 404 29.69 -7.94 -2.85
C GLU A 404 28.34 -8.57 -3.18
N ALA A 405 28.26 -9.30 -4.30
CA ALA A 405 27.06 -10.06 -4.67
C ALA A 405 26.72 -11.10 -3.61
N ARG A 406 27.70 -11.88 -3.15
CA ARG A 406 27.53 -12.90 -2.11
C ARG A 406 27.05 -12.31 -0.80
N GLU A 407 27.61 -11.17 -0.38
CA GLU A 407 27.20 -10.46 0.81
C GLU A 407 25.75 -9.94 0.69
N ARG A 408 25.36 -9.40 -0.47
CA ARG A 408 23.99 -8.94 -0.70
C ARG A 408 22.98 -10.09 -0.61
N LEU A 409 23.28 -11.24 -1.20
CA LEU A 409 22.44 -12.43 -1.14
C LEU A 409 22.34 -12.99 0.28
N ARG A 410 23.44 -12.96 1.06
CA ARG A 410 23.44 -13.34 2.48
C ARG A 410 22.47 -12.45 3.28
N ILE A 411 22.55 -11.13 3.09
CA ILE A 411 21.66 -10.16 3.74
C ILE A 411 20.21 -10.41 3.35
N GLY A 412 19.93 -10.73 2.08
CA GLY A 412 18.58 -11.08 1.59
C GLY A 412 18.03 -12.33 2.27
N LEU A 413 18.80 -13.41 2.33
CA LEU A 413 18.40 -14.67 2.99
C LEU A 413 18.19 -14.49 4.50
N GLU A 414 19.06 -13.73 5.19
CA GLU A 414 18.88 -13.42 6.61
C GLU A 414 17.62 -12.57 6.87
N LEU A 415 17.30 -11.67 5.94
CA LEU A 415 16.05 -10.91 6.01
C LEU A 415 14.85 -11.84 5.86
N ALA A 416 14.87 -12.74 4.88
CA ALA A 416 13.80 -13.71 4.65
C ALA A 416 13.56 -14.59 5.87
N GLU A 417 14.63 -15.15 6.47
CA GLU A 417 14.55 -15.97 7.69
C GLU A 417 13.94 -15.19 8.86
N ARG A 418 14.40 -13.94 9.09
CA ARG A 418 13.90 -13.12 10.20
C ARG A 418 12.44 -12.71 10.04
N THR A 419 11.99 -12.49 8.80
CA THR A 419 10.65 -12.00 8.47
C THR A 419 9.68 -13.11 8.06
N ARG A 420 10.18 -14.31 7.82
CA ARG A 420 9.47 -15.43 7.21
C ARG A 420 8.90 -15.12 5.81
N MET A 421 9.49 -14.16 5.11
CA MET A 421 9.16 -13.84 3.72
C MET A 421 10.06 -14.62 2.77
N HIS A 422 9.69 -15.87 2.51
CA HIS A 422 10.50 -16.85 1.76
C HIS A 422 10.16 -16.93 0.27
N PHE A 423 9.36 -16.00 -0.25
CA PHE A 423 8.84 -16.04 -1.63
C PHE A 423 9.92 -15.98 -2.70
N TYR A 424 11.14 -15.55 -2.37
CA TYR A 424 12.22 -15.37 -3.33
C TYR A 424 13.50 -16.15 -2.98
N ASP A 425 13.49 -16.96 -1.92
CA ASP A 425 14.68 -17.64 -1.39
C ASP A 425 15.32 -18.60 -2.38
N ALA A 426 14.50 -19.33 -3.16
CA ALA A 426 15.02 -20.23 -4.18
C ALA A 426 15.89 -19.50 -5.22
N GLU A 427 15.49 -18.29 -5.65
CA GLU A 427 16.23 -17.46 -6.57
C GLU A 427 17.51 -16.87 -5.90
N LEU A 428 17.43 -16.45 -4.63
CA LEU A 428 18.59 -15.99 -3.88
C LEU A 428 19.67 -17.09 -3.76
N LEU A 429 19.26 -18.33 -3.44
CA LEU A 429 20.15 -19.48 -3.39
C LEU A 429 20.77 -19.78 -4.76
N ARG A 430 19.96 -19.79 -5.83
CA ARG A 430 20.42 -19.99 -7.20
C ARG A 430 21.48 -18.96 -7.59
N LEU A 431 21.23 -17.68 -7.31
CA LEU A 431 22.19 -16.60 -7.61
C LEU A 431 23.46 -16.72 -6.75
N ARG A 432 23.38 -17.22 -5.51
CA ARG A 432 24.53 -17.44 -4.65
C ARG A 432 25.50 -18.45 -5.23
N ALA A 433 25.00 -19.47 -5.92
CA ALA A 433 25.83 -20.41 -6.66
C ALA A 433 26.75 -19.75 -7.72
N HIS A 434 26.30 -18.63 -8.31
CA HIS A 434 27.08 -17.89 -9.30
C HIS A 434 28.14 -16.95 -8.69
N THR A 435 28.25 -16.90 -7.36
CA THR A 435 29.26 -16.06 -6.66
C THR A 435 30.51 -16.78 -6.25
N THR A 436 30.72 -18.02 -6.69
CA THR A 436 31.90 -18.84 -6.36
C THR A 436 32.32 -19.71 -7.53
N ASP A 437 33.64 -19.99 -7.64
CA ASP A 437 34.19 -20.94 -8.60
C ASP A 437 34.30 -22.37 -8.05
N ASP A 438 34.03 -22.56 -6.76
CA ASP A 438 33.99 -23.89 -6.13
C ASP A 438 32.79 -24.69 -6.65
N ILE A 439 33.06 -25.71 -7.46
CA ILE A 439 32.02 -26.55 -8.08
C ILE A 439 31.16 -27.26 -7.02
N GLY A 440 31.76 -27.68 -5.89
CA GLY A 440 31.02 -28.34 -4.80
C GLY A 440 30.00 -27.38 -4.16
N ALA A 441 30.45 -26.18 -3.81
CA ALA A 441 29.59 -25.15 -3.22
C ALA A 441 28.51 -24.67 -4.21
N ARG A 442 28.83 -24.54 -5.51
CA ARG A 442 27.83 -24.21 -6.55
C ARG A 442 26.75 -25.26 -6.64
N ARG A 443 27.14 -26.54 -6.68
CA ARG A 443 26.18 -27.66 -6.73
C ARG A 443 25.27 -27.67 -5.50
N GLU A 444 25.85 -27.53 -4.31
CA GLU A 444 25.10 -27.49 -3.04
C GLU A 444 24.03 -26.38 -3.05
N ASP A 445 24.40 -25.17 -3.47
CA ASP A 445 23.47 -24.04 -3.55
C ASP A 445 22.38 -24.26 -4.60
N LEU A 446 22.71 -24.82 -5.78
CA LEU A 446 21.73 -25.10 -6.85
C LEU A 446 20.78 -26.24 -6.48
N GLU A 447 21.26 -27.30 -5.84
CA GLU A 447 20.43 -28.41 -5.33
C GLU A 447 19.47 -27.89 -4.23
N ALA A 448 19.97 -27.04 -3.32
CA ALA A 448 19.15 -26.41 -2.30
C ALA A 448 18.07 -25.50 -2.91
N ALA A 449 18.42 -24.70 -3.94
CA ALA A 449 17.47 -23.86 -4.67
C ALA A 449 16.40 -24.69 -5.39
N TRP A 450 16.78 -25.73 -6.09
CA TRP A 450 15.88 -26.63 -6.81
C TRP A 450 14.92 -27.36 -5.88
N GLU A 451 15.44 -27.93 -4.78
CA GLU A 451 14.62 -28.64 -3.79
C GLU A 451 13.68 -27.71 -3.02
N LEU A 452 14.13 -26.47 -2.71
CA LEU A 452 13.28 -25.45 -2.10
C LEU A 452 12.14 -25.06 -3.05
N ALA A 453 12.45 -24.73 -4.30
CA ALA A 453 11.42 -24.38 -5.31
C ALA A 453 10.41 -25.50 -5.51
N ARG A 454 10.86 -26.76 -5.50
CA ARG A 454 9.98 -27.93 -5.58
C ARG A 454 9.03 -28.03 -4.38
N ARG A 455 9.52 -27.80 -3.15
CA ARG A 455 8.69 -27.82 -1.94
C ARG A 455 7.71 -26.66 -1.88
N GLN A 456 8.06 -25.53 -2.49
CA GLN A 456 7.24 -24.32 -2.54
C GLN A 456 6.17 -24.37 -3.64
N ASP A 457 6.15 -25.40 -4.51
CA ASP A 457 5.35 -25.44 -5.75
C ASP A 457 5.61 -24.21 -6.62
N ALA A 458 6.90 -23.94 -6.93
CA ALA A 458 7.35 -22.81 -7.73
C ALA A 458 8.01 -23.23 -9.05
N PRO A 459 7.23 -23.61 -10.09
CA PRO A 459 7.74 -24.14 -11.35
C PRO A 459 8.78 -23.24 -12.00
N ILE A 460 8.61 -21.91 -12.01
CA ILE A 460 9.58 -20.98 -12.63
C ILE A 460 10.96 -21.02 -11.92
N PHE A 461 10.98 -21.02 -10.59
CA PHE A 461 12.23 -21.09 -9.85
C PHE A 461 12.86 -22.49 -9.91
N GLN A 462 12.04 -23.52 -9.92
CA GLN A 462 12.49 -24.89 -10.08
C GLN A 462 13.17 -25.09 -11.44
N LEU A 463 12.58 -24.54 -12.53
CA LEU A 463 13.15 -24.62 -13.87
C LEU A 463 14.48 -23.90 -13.97
N ARG A 464 14.59 -22.69 -13.41
CA ARG A 464 15.85 -21.92 -13.37
C ARG A 464 16.98 -22.68 -12.66
N ALA A 465 16.69 -23.21 -11.47
CA ALA A 465 17.70 -23.97 -10.72
C ALA A 465 18.08 -25.29 -11.44
N ALA A 466 17.09 -25.98 -12.05
CA ALA A 466 17.33 -27.19 -12.82
C ALA A 466 18.19 -26.96 -14.07
N THR A 467 17.96 -25.87 -14.80
CA THR A 467 18.77 -25.50 -15.97
C THR A 467 20.20 -25.14 -15.60
N ASP A 468 20.41 -24.46 -14.47
CA ASP A 468 21.75 -24.16 -13.96
C ASP A 468 22.49 -25.45 -13.49
N LEU A 469 21.79 -26.39 -12.83
CA LEU A 469 22.32 -27.72 -12.49
C LEU A 469 22.70 -28.49 -13.75
N PHE A 470 21.86 -28.46 -14.79
CA PHE A 470 22.19 -29.11 -16.06
C PHE A 470 23.40 -28.49 -16.75
N ALA A 471 23.54 -27.17 -16.70
CA ALA A 471 24.73 -26.47 -17.21
C ALA A 471 26.01 -26.83 -16.43
N LEU A 472 25.91 -27.16 -15.14
CA LEU A 472 27.02 -27.54 -14.29
C LEU A 472 27.40 -29.03 -14.48
N ASP A 473 26.46 -29.94 -14.49
CA ASP A 473 26.66 -31.38 -14.37
C ASP A 473 26.31 -32.18 -15.65
N GLY A 474 25.61 -31.56 -16.61
CA GLY A 474 25.17 -32.23 -17.85
C GLY A 474 24.12 -33.32 -17.64
N ALA A 475 24.32 -34.46 -18.33
CA ALA A 475 23.36 -35.57 -18.31
C ALA A 475 22.89 -36.04 -16.90
N PRO A 476 23.69 -36.08 -15.85
CA PRO A 476 23.24 -36.40 -14.49
C PRO A 476 22.10 -35.54 -14.00
N ALA A 477 22.04 -34.25 -14.39
CA ALA A 477 20.99 -33.30 -13.98
C ALA A 477 19.77 -33.24 -14.93
N GLN A 478 19.75 -34.04 -16.02
CA GLN A 478 18.67 -34.06 -17.01
C GLN A 478 17.29 -34.33 -16.37
N HIS A 479 17.25 -35.17 -15.35
CA HIS A 479 16.01 -35.50 -14.64
C HIS A 479 15.41 -34.28 -13.91
N ALA A 480 16.25 -33.36 -13.44
CA ALA A 480 15.79 -32.15 -12.77
C ALA A 480 15.07 -31.21 -13.74
N VAL A 481 15.64 -31.03 -14.96
CA VAL A 481 15.02 -30.22 -16.03
C VAL A 481 13.71 -30.85 -16.49
N SER A 482 13.71 -32.16 -16.77
CA SER A 482 12.50 -32.89 -17.17
C SER A 482 11.41 -32.82 -16.11
N GLY A 483 11.77 -32.96 -14.81
CA GLY A 483 10.84 -32.84 -13.70
C GLY A 483 10.25 -31.44 -13.58
N ALA A 484 11.07 -30.39 -13.72
CA ALA A 484 10.63 -29.00 -13.66
C ALA A 484 9.69 -28.61 -14.80
N LEU A 485 9.95 -29.11 -16.01
CA LEU A 485 9.10 -28.89 -17.21
C LEU A 485 7.68 -29.46 -17.06
N ASN A 486 7.47 -30.48 -16.22
CA ASN A 486 6.13 -31.02 -15.95
C ASN A 486 5.21 -30.03 -15.21
N GLY A 487 5.76 -29.01 -14.58
CA GLY A 487 4.99 -27.92 -13.96
C GLY A 487 4.39 -26.91 -14.95
N PHE A 488 4.77 -26.99 -16.24
CA PHE A 488 4.29 -26.06 -17.28
C PHE A 488 3.34 -26.74 -18.26
N SER A 489 2.33 -26.01 -18.71
CA SER A 489 1.47 -26.45 -19.81
C SER A 489 2.27 -26.62 -21.12
N GLU A 490 1.79 -27.47 -22.05
CA GLU A 490 2.46 -27.66 -23.35
C GLU A 490 2.60 -26.36 -24.14
N GLY A 491 1.66 -25.45 -24.02
CA GLY A 491 1.64 -24.14 -24.68
C GLY A 491 2.20 -22.98 -23.86
N SER A 492 2.91 -23.25 -22.75
CA SER A 492 3.45 -22.18 -21.91
C SER A 492 4.37 -21.25 -22.71
N SER A 493 4.10 -19.94 -22.62
CA SER A 493 4.92 -18.87 -23.20
C SER A 493 5.97 -18.32 -22.24
N TRP A 494 6.21 -19.01 -21.11
CA TRP A 494 7.28 -18.63 -20.19
C TRP A 494 8.64 -18.74 -20.87
N PRO A 495 9.51 -17.69 -20.83
CA PRO A 495 10.66 -17.60 -21.73
C PRO A 495 11.71 -18.70 -21.57
N GLU A 496 11.88 -19.24 -20.35
CA GLU A 496 12.86 -20.31 -20.11
C GLU A 496 12.39 -21.71 -20.53
N VAL A 497 11.10 -21.92 -20.83
CA VAL A 497 10.53 -23.26 -21.16
C VAL A 497 11.06 -23.81 -22.49
N ALA A 498 11.07 -23.00 -23.55
CA ALA A 498 11.54 -23.46 -24.87
C ALA A 498 13.03 -23.80 -24.86
N PRO A 499 13.95 -22.95 -24.31
CA PRO A 499 15.35 -23.33 -24.14
C PRO A 499 15.55 -24.60 -23.32
N ALA A 500 14.84 -24.76 -22.21
CA ALA A 500 14.96 -25.94 -21.37
C ALA A 500 14.50 -27.24 -22.08
N ARG A 501 13.47 -27.19 -22.91
CA ARG A 501 13.05 -28.34 -23.76
C ARG A 501 14.16 -28.72 -24.76
N ALA A 502 14.77 -27.72 -25.40
CA ALA A 502 15.88 -27.96 -26.34
C ALA A 502 17.12 -28.56 -25.67
N MET A 503 17.33 -28.37 -24.36
CA MET A 503 18.41 -29.05 -23.61
C MET A 503 18.22 -30.56 -23.45
N LEU A 504 17.01 -31.06 -23.61
CA LEU A 504 16.68 -32.46 -23.46
C LEU A 504 16.68 -33.25 -24.79
N GLU A 505 16.72 -32.55 -25.92
CA GLU A 505 16.85 -33.09 -27.27
C GLU A 505 18.31 -33.39 -27.63
#